data_f9be85b6054e1ff5ecac3f6f4416df18
#
_entry.id   f9be85b6054e1ff5ecac3f6f4416df18
#
_cell.length_a   1.000
_cell.length_b   1.000
_cell.length_c   1.000
_cell.angle_alpha   90.00
_cell.angle_beta   90.00
_cell.angle_gamma   90.00
#
_symmetry.space_group_name_H-M   'P 1'
#
loop_
_entity.id
_entity.type
_entity.pdbx_description
1 polymer ?
#
loop_
_entity_poly.entity_id
_entity_poly.type
_entity_poly.pdbx_seq_one_letter_code
_entity_poly.pdbx_strand_id
1 'polypeptide(L)'
;MDRSFPLSLALLLSTGLFCAPPGAGEARAAAPNRPTPDYAEPSQRVDIGGRQLNLRCSGAGAPTVVLEAGFGADAMAWWRVQPMIAARQRVCAYDRAGYGFSDPGPMPRDIDAEVADLHALIEAAGIATPLILVGHSLGSNIVRRYDQRHGENVAALVLVEPPPQHIGEFSPAYEKHEMDAMPQALEMLKRCERGAQEGALTRPSGELRACLRPADPRFGQRINDALRANQSKPAFWQTLVSGSEAKAASFAEPVDPAERHGDKPLLVLTARHAYTAAPLNGRRALEAAQLKTHETLAGTSTRGRRVTVNRASHDIPQDRPDAIVEAVEAVAGQLASPSR
;
A
#
# COMPACT_ATOMS: atom_id res chain seq x y z
N MET A 1 0.17 61.76 -17.96
CA MET A 1 -0.86 62.72 -17.54
C MET A 1 -1.81 61.91 -16.66
N ASP A 2 -1.59 61.83 -15.42
CA ASP A 2 -1.70 62.70 -14.28
C ASP A 2 -3.16 62.95 -13.85
N ARG A 3 -3.38 62.70 -12.59
CA ARG A 3 -4.31 63.22 -11.55
C ARG A 3 -5.35 62.18 -11.06
N SER A 4 -5.17 61.61 -9.87
CA SER A 4 -5.26 62.19 -8.51
C SER A 4 -6.64 62.10 -7.87
N PHE A 5 -6.71 61.46 -6.72
CA PHE A 5 -7.65 61.30 -5.61
C PHE A 5 -8.58 62.51 -5.26
N PRO A 6 -9.65 62.33 -4.43
CA PRO A 6 -9.50 62.10 -3.01
C PRO A 6 -10.58 61.24 -2.28
N LEU A 7 -10.21 60.93 -1.04
CA LEU A 7 -10.93 60.35 0.10
C LEU A 7 -12.29 60.99 0.44
N SER A 8 -13.20 60.19 1.01
CA SER A 8 -14.06 60.67 2.10
C SER A 8 -14.49 59.48 3.00
N LEU A 9 -14.25 59.66 4.28
CA LEU A 9 -14.49 58.82 5.43
C LEU A 9 -15.96 58.92 5.87
N ALA A 10 -16.63 57.78 6.11
CA ALA A 10 -17.86 57.76 6.90
C ALA A 10 -17.89 56.53 7.80
N LEU A 11 -17.79 56.77 9.07
CA LEU A 11 -17.86 55.84 10.19
C LEU A 11 -19.33 55.52 10.48
N LEU A 12 -19.75 54.26 10.40
CA LEU A 12 -21.00 53.79 11.00
C LEU A 12 -20.74 52.51 11.79
N LEU A 13 -20.82 52.66 13.12
CA LEU A 13 -20.89 51.58 14.10
C LEU A 13 -22.20 50.83 13.92
N SER A 14 -22.13 49.54 13.58
CA SER A 14 -23.22 48.59 13.73
C SER A 14 -22.74 47.40 14.54
N THR A 15 -23.29 47.25 15.73
CA THR A 15 -23.17 46.10 16.63
C THR A 15 -23.78 44.87 15.95
N GLY A 16 -22.98 44.06 15.30
CA GLY A 16 -23.39 42.77 14.72
C GLY A 16 -22.99 41.66 15.66
N LEU A 17 -24.02 40.93 16.13
CA LEU A 17 -23.92 39.66 16.84
C LEU A 17 -23.00 38.70 16.04
N PHE A 18 -21.84 38.35 16.60
CA PHE A 18 -21.01 37.27 16.05
C PHE A 18 -21.70 35.92 16.30
N CYS A 19 -22.42 35.44 15.28
CA CYS A 19 -22.72 34.02 15.17
C CYS A 19 -21.40 33.31 14.76
N ALA A 20 -20.80 32.54 15.67
CA ALA A 20 -19.68 31.68 15.35
C ALA A 20 -20.13 30.63 14.33
N PRO A 21 -19.38 30.37 13.23
CA PRO A 21 -19.72 29.29 12.33
C PRO A 21 -19.59 27.94 13.05
N PRO A 22 -20.48 26.98 12.83
CA PRO A 22 -20.35 25.64 13.39
C PRO A 22 -19.19 24.90 12.73
N GLY A 23 -18.29 24.36 13.58
CA GLY A 23 -17.36 23.31 13.20
C GLY A 23 -16.17 23.77 12.35
N ALA A 24 -15.14 24.25 13.00
CA ALA A 24 -13.78 24.13 12.45
C ALA A 24 -13.45 22.65 12.40
N GLY A 25 -13.63 22.01 11.22
CA GLY A 25 -13.12 20.68 10.98
C GLY A 25 -11.61 20.72 11.23
N GLU A 26 -11.13 19.85 12.11
CA GLU A 26 -9.70 19.73 12.37
C GLU A 26 -8.96 19.60 11.04
N ALA A 27 -8.03 20.49 10.78
CA ALA A 27 -7.24 20.47 9.56
C ALA A 27 -6.51 19.12 9.48
N ARG A 28 -6.73 18.39 8.38
CA ARG A 28 -6.00 17.14 8.12
C ARG A 28 -4.50 17.43 8.08
N ALA A 29 -3.74 16.53 8.71
CA ALA A 29 -2.29 16.58 8.58
C ALA A 29 -1.90 16.48 7.10
N ALA A 30 -1.09 17.40 6.61
CA ALA A 30 -0.59 17.35 5.24
C ALA A 30 0.38 16.17 5.08
N ALA A 31 0.36 15.55 3.89
CA ALA A 31 1.32 14.50 3.57
C ALA A 31 2.75 15.03 3.66
N PRO A 32 3.67 14.30 4.32
CA PRO A 32 5.05 14.74 4.41
C PRO A 32 5.70 14.80 3.02
N ASN A 33 6.59 15.76 2.82
CA ASN A 33 7.35 15.92 1.59
C ASN A 33 8.64 15.06 1.57
N ARG A 34 9.08 14.60 2.74
CA ARG A 34 10.24 13.72 2.92
C ARG A 34 9.97 12.75 4.07
N PRO A 35 10.48 11.51 3.97
CA PRO A 35 10.41 10.58 5.09
C PRO A 35 11.31 11.04 6.24
N THR A 36 10.96 10.65 7.45
CA THR A 36 11.77 10.88 8.63
C THR A 36 13.02 9.99 8.62
N PRO A 37 14.17 10.44 9.18
CA PRO A 37 15.43 9.69 9.11
C PRO A 37 15.39 8.30 9.76
N ASP A 38 14.46 8.03 10.65
CA ASP A 38 14.25 6.75 11.33
C ASP A 38 13.87 5.60 10.38
N TYR A 39 13.39 5.92 9.18
CA TYR A 39 13.21 4.90 8.13
C TYR A 39 14.52 4.27 7.62
N ALA A 40 15.66 4.84 7.96
CA ALA A 40 16.98 4.25 7.68
C ALA A 40 17.38 3.13 8.66
N GLU A 41 16.58 2.87 9.68
CA GLU A 41 16.88 1.91 10.74
C GLU A 41 15.67 1.01 11.03
N PRO A 42 15.91 -0.19 11.60
CA PRO A 42 14.81 -1.01 12.11
C PRO A 42 14.07 -0.26 13.21
N SER A 43 12.77 -0.51 13.32
CA SER A 43 11.96 -0.05 14.43
C SER A 43 11.81 -1.17 15.48
N GLN A 44 10.60 -1.62 15.79
CA GLN A 44 10.40 -2.74 16.69
C GLN A 44 10.62 -4.05 15.94
N ARG A 45 11.59 -4.85 16.42
CA ARG A 45 11.82 -6.21 15.94
C ARG A 45 10.98 -7.18 16.76
N VAL A 46 9.98 -7.79 16.14
CA VAL A 46 9.01 -8.69 16.80
C VAL A 46 9.34 -10.14 16.44
N ASP A 47 9.58 -10.98 17.44
CA ASP A 47 9.81 -12.41 17.24
C ASP A 47 8.48 -13.12 16.97
N ILE A 48 8.37 -13.75 15.81
CA ILE A 48 7.20 -14.52 15.38
C ILE A 48 7.43 -16.03 15.37
N GLY A 49 8.27 -16.51 16.30
CA GLY A 49 8.62 -17.92 16.42
C GLY A 49 9.98 -18.26 15.82
N GLY A 50 11.05 -17.63 16.32
CA GLY A 50 12.44 -17.89 15.94
C GLY A 50 12.96 -17.05 14.77
N ARG A 51 12.19 -16.09 14.27
CA ARG A 51 12.59 -15.06 13.32
C ARG A 51 11.86 -13.76 13.62
N GLN A 52 12.47 -12.63 13.26
CA GLN A 52 11.97 -11.32 13.64
C GLN A 52 11.48 -10.55 12.44
N LEU A 53 10.28 -9.98 12.55
CA LEU A 53 9.77 -9.01 11.59
C LEU A 53 9.89 -7.58 12.14
N ASN A 54 10.22 -6.64 11.26
CA ASN A 54 10.29 -5.23 11.59
C ASN A 54 8.89 -4.62 11.54
N LEU A 55 8.44 -4.10 12.67
CA LEU A 55 7.13 -3.47 12.86
C LEU A 55 7.33 -2.00 13.23
N ARG A 56 6.64 -1.12 12.54
CA ARG A 56 6.68 0.33 12.74
C ARG A 56 5.28 0.84 13.05
N CYS A 57 4.99 1.09 14.33
CA CYS A 57 3.70 1.62 14.77
C CYS A 57 3.82 3.07 15.22
N SER A 58 2.75 3.84 15.00
CA SER A 58 2.61 5.22 15.44
C SER A 58 1.15 5.58 15.71
N GLY A 59 0.92 6.71 16.39
CA GLY A 59 -0.44 7.12 16.77
C GLY A 59 -1.02 6.29 17.92
N ALA A 60 -2.27 6.58 18.28
CA ALA A 60 -3.01 5.92 19.34
C ALA A 60 -4.50 5.80 18.98
N GLY A 61 -5.22 4.94 19.70
CA GLY A 61 -6.66 4.70 19.48
C GLY A 61 -6.96 3.37 18.80
N ALA A 62 -8.24 3.07 18.66
CA ALA A 62 -8.76 1.83 18.08
C ALA A 62 -9.89 2.14 17.10
N PRO A 63 -10.13 1.24 16.12
CA PRO A 63 -9.35 0.03 15.80
C PRO A 63 -7.95 0.37 15.23
N THR A 64 -6.96 -0.51 15.43
CA THR A 64 -5.63 -0.30 14.83
C THR A 64 -5.69 -0.51 13.32
N VAL A 65 -5.04 0.38 12.56
CA VAL A 65 -4.83 0.23 11.13
C VAL A 65 -3.55 -0.56 10.88
N VAL A 66 -3.60 -1.60 10.04
CA VAL A 66 -2.40 -2.32 9.57
C VAL A 66 -2.23 -2.11 8.07
N LEU A 67 -1.04 -1.69 7.67
CA LEU A 67 -0.68 -1.33 6.29
C LEU A 67 0.15 -2.45 5.66
N GLU A 68 -0.41 -3.11 4.65
CA GLU A 68 0.19 -4.20 3.90
C GLU A 68 0.69 -3.70 2.55
N ALA A 69 2.01 -3.76 2.34
CA ALA A 69 2.66 -3.21 1.14
C ALA A 69 2.49 -4.10 -0.11
N GLY A 70 2.75 -3.52 -1.27
CA GLY A 70 2.76 -4.22 -2.55
C GLY A 70 3.95 -5.17 -2.72
N PHE A 71 4.05 -5.81 -3.89
CA PHE A 71 5.14 -6.71 -4.22
C PHE A 71 6.50 -6.00 -4.24
N GLY A 72 7.49 -6.57 -3.56
CA GLY A 72 8.83 -6.00 -3.50
C GLY A 72 8.95 -4.70 -2.69
N ALA A 73 7.91 -4.35 -1.93
CA ALA A 73 7.88 -3.18 -1.08
C ALA A 73 7.86 -3.57 0.41
N ASP A 74 8.35 -2.67 1.25
CA ASP A 74 8.40 -2.75 2.70
C ASP A 74 7.62 -1.60 3.35
N ALA A 75 7.75 -1.41 4.65
CA ALA A 75 7.07 -0.33 5.39
C ALA A 75 7.35 1.07 4.82
N MET A 76 8.47 1.24 4.11
CA MET A 76 8.83 2.50 3.46
C MET A 76 7.79 2.95 2.42
N ALA A 77 7.02 2.04 1.82
CA ALA A 77 5.94 2.39 0.89
C ALA A 77 4.90 3.33 1.52
N TRP A 78 4.77 3.30 2.83
CA TRP A 78 3.74 4.01 3.58
C TRP A 78 4.22 5.33 4.23
N TRP A 79 5.44 5.79 3.94
CA TRP A 79 6.02 6.96 4.59
C TRP A 79 5.21 8.25 4.46
N ARG A 80 4.38 8.38 3.40
CA ARG A 80 3.47 9.52 3.24
C ARG A 80 2.13 9.32 3.92
N VAL A 81 1.66 8.08 4.00
CA VAL A 81 0.33 7.72 4.50
C VAL A 81 0.32 7.55 6.01
N GLN A 82 1.29 6.78 6.54
CA GLN A 82 1.33 6.40 7.95
C GLN A 82 1.30 7.61 8.92
N PRO A 83 2.09 8.68 8.73
CA PRO A 83 2.04 9.84 9.63
C PRO A 83 0.69 10.57 9.62
N MET A 84 -0.01 10.57 8.48
CA MET A 84 -1.33 11.20 8.37
C MET A 84 -2.40 10.42 9.13
N ILE A 85 -2.39 9.08 9.05
CA ILE A 85 -3.29 8.23 9.83
C ILE A 85 -2.94 8.32 11.32
N ALA A 86 -1.63 8.33 11.66
CA ALA A 86 -1.15 8.38 13.03
C ALA A 86 -1.61 9.62 13.81
N ALA A 87 -1.93 10.71 13.12
CA ALA A 87 -2.49 11.92 13.73
C ALA A 87 -3.86 11.69 14.41
N ARG A 88 -4.57 10.61 14.07
CA ARG A 88 -5.94 10.34 14.52
C ARG A 88 -6.17 8.94 15.05
N GLN A 89 -5.36 7.98 14.65
CA GLN A 89 -5.57 6.55 14.91
C GLN A 89 -4.25 5.81 15.02
N ARG A 90 -4.21 4.73 15.80
CA ARG A 90 -3.05 3.86 15.81
C ARG A 90 -2.89 3.18 14.44
N VAL A 91 -1.69 3.24 13.89
CA VAL A 91 -1.36 2.64 12.60
C VAL A 91 -0.01 1.95 12.66
N CYS A 92 0.07 0.77 12.06
CA CYS A 92 1.28 -0.04 11.97
C CYS A 92 1.54 -0.41 10.52
N ALA A 93 2.78 -0.20 10.06
CA ALA A 93 3.32 -0.79 8.83
C ALA A 93 4.42 -1.77 9.22
N TYR A 94 4.72 -2.75 8.39
CA TYR A 94 5.75 -3.73 8.67
C TYR A 94 6.49 -4.15 7.41
N ASP A 95 7.66 -4.73 7.60
CA ASP A 95 8.42 -5.34 6.51
C ASP A 95 8.09 -6.83 6.50
N ARG A 96 7.56 -7.35 5.37
CA ARG A 96 7.39 -8.79 5.20
C ARG A 96 8.73 -9.53 5.29
N ALA A 97 8.68 -10.82 5.58
CA ALA A 97 9.88 -11.66 5.64
C ALA A 97 10.74 -11.52 4.38
N GLY A 98 12.04 -11.30 4.57
CA GLY A 98 13.01 -11.09 3.51
C GLY A 98 13.11 -9.66 2.98
N TYR A 99 12.18 -8.77 3.33
CA TYR A 99 12.24 -7.36 2.93
C TYR A 99 12.72 -6.46 4.06
N GLY A 100 13.20 -5.29 3.71
CA GLY A 100 13.58 -4.24 4.65
C GLY A 100 14.52 -4.72 5.74
N PHE A 101 14.07 -4.60 6.98
CA PHE A 101 14.81 -5.01 8.18
C PHE A 101 14.28 -6.32 8.79
N SER A 102 13.37 -7.02 8.12
CA SER A 102 12.87 -8.33 8.56
C SER A 102 13.82 -9.47 8.21
N ASP A 103 13.79 -10.51 9.03
CA ASP A 103 14.49 -11.76 8.74
C ASP A 103 13.83 -12.48 7.55
N PRO A 104 14.54 -13.35 6.84
CA PRO A 104 13.95 -14.18 5.80
C PRO A 104 12.93 -15.16 6.39
N GLY A 105 11.94 -15.53 5.57
CA GLY A 105 10.96 -16.56 5.89
C GLY A 105 11.25 -17.89 5.18
N PRO A 106 10.60 -18.99 5.61
CA PRO A 106 10.62 -20.25 4.86
C PRO A 106 10.05 -20.05 3.44
N MET A 107 10.56 -20.82 2.48
CA MET A 107 10.02 -20.85 1.12
C MET A 107 8.98 -21.98 0.97
N PRO A 108 8.01 -21.85 0.09
CA PRO A 108 7.76 -20.69 -0.79
C PRO A 108 7.17 -19.48 -0.06
N ARG A 109 7.33 -18.28 -0.66
CA ARG A 109 6.71 -17.03 -0.19
C ARG A 109 5.46 -16.74 -1.04
N ASP A 110 4.43 -17.52 -0.82
CA ASP A 110 3.09 -17.32 -1.40
C ASP A 110 2.19 -16.49 -0.47
N ILE A 111 0.97 -16.20 -0.90
CA ILE A 111 0.01 -15.43 -0.11
C ILE A 111 -0.27 -16.08 1.24
N ASP A 112 -0.34 -17.41 1.28
CA ASP A 112 -0.67 -18.14 2.51
C ASP A 112 0.46 -18.04 3.54
N ALA A 113 1.72 -18.07 3.11
CA ALA A 113 2.87 -17.82 3.96
C ALA A 113 2.90 -16.37 4.48
N GLU A 114 2.57 -15.38 3.63
CA GLU A 114 2.48 -13.98 4.04
C GLU A 114 1.35 -13.74 5.05
N VAL A 115 0.20 -14.38 4.87
CA VAL A 115 -0.92 -14.32 5.83
C VAL A 115 -0.57 -14.94 7.17
N ALA A 116 0.12 -16.08 7.17
CA ALA A 116 0.57 -16.74 8.40
C ALA A 116 1.56 -15.86 9.18
N ASP A 117 2.49 -15.21 8.47
CA ASP A 117 3.44 -14.28 9.08
C ASP A 117 2.76 -13.03 9.65
N LEU A 118 1.81 -12.46 8.93
CA LEU A 118 1.04 -11.31 9.40
C LEU A 118 0.24 -11.65 10.66
N HIS A 119 -0.38 -12.85 10.70
CA HIS A 119 -1.13 -13.30 11.86
C HIS A 119 -0.23 -13.47 13.08
N ALA A 120 0.89 -14.17 12.92
CA ALA A 120 1.88 -14.34 13.98
C ALA A 120 2.45 -13.00 14.47
N LEU A 121 2.67 -12.03 13.57
CA LEU A 121 3.13 -10.69 13.91
C LEU A 121 2.10 -9.93 14.76
N ILE A 122 0.81 -9.98 14.39
CA ILE A 122 -0.27 -9.32 15.12
C ILE A 122 -0.36 -9.89 16.54
N GLU A 123 -0.32 -11.22 16.68
CA GLU A 123 -0.36 -11.89 17.98
C GLU A 123 0.87 -11.58 18.83
N ALA A 124 2.08 -11.77 18.28
CA ALA A 124 3.33 -11.57 19.01
C ALA A 124 3.56 -10.11 19.41
N ALA A 125 3.10 -9.16 18.61
CA ALA A 125 3.18 -7.73 18.92
C ALA A 125 2.05 -7.24 19.86
N GLY A 126 1.08 -8.08 20.22
CA GLY A 126 -0.07 -7.71 21.02
C GLY A 126 -0.92 -6.61 20.39
N ILE A 127 -1.07 -6.64 19.07
CA ILE A 127 -1.91 -5.66 18.37
C ILE A 127 -3.37 -6.01 18.61
N ALA A 128 -4.09 -5.10 19.25
CA ALA A 128 -5.50 -5.30 19.59
C ALA A 128 -6.37 -5.43 18.33
N THR A 129 -7.20 -6.45 18.29
CA THR A 129 -8.22 -6.70 17.27
C THR A 129 -9.61 -6.27 17.75
N PRO A 130 -10.58 -6.03 16.84
CA PRO A 130 -10.46 -6.17 15.39
C PRO A 130 -9.74 -4.97 14.72
N LEU A 131 -9.18 -5.20 13.53
CA LEU A 131 -8.30 -4.30 12.79
C LEU A 131 -9.01 -3.65 11.60
N ILE A 132 -8.50 -2.50 11.15
CA ILE A 132 -8.69 -2.04 9.78
C ILE A 132 -7.46 -2.47 8.97
N LEU A 133 -7.66 -3.31 7.97
CA LEU A 133 -6.57 -3.74 7.08
C LEU A 133 -6.56 -2.91 5.81
N VAL A 134 -5.39 -2.37 5.47
CA VAL A 134 -5.16 -1.59 4.24
C VAL A 134 -4.11 -2.29 3.42
N GLY A 135 -4.48 -2.80 2.24
CA GLY A 135 -3.54 -3.50 1.34
C GLY A 135 -3.35 -2.75 0.04
N HIS A 136 -2.10 -2.57 -0.39
CA HIS A 136 -1.76 -1.98 -1.69
C HIS A 136 -1.31 -3.07 -2.67
N SER A 137 -1.85 -3.05 -3.90
CA SER A 137 -1.45 -3.99 -4.95
C SER A 137 -1.53 -5.44 -4.46
N LEU A 138 -0.44 -6.24 -4.50
CA LEU A 138 -0.40 -7.59 -3.91
C LEU A 138 -0.88 -7.60 -2.45
N GLY A 139 -0.59 -6.56 -1.68
CA GLY A 139 -1.06 -6.44 -0.29
C GLY A 139 -2.59 -6.49 -0.17
N SER A 140 -3.33 -6.10 -1.22
CA SER A 140 -4.79 -6.25 -1.26
C SER A 140 -5.21 -7.72 -1.24
N ASN A 141 -4.47 -8.60 -1.93
CA ASN A 141 -4.76 -10.03 -1.93
C ASN A 141 -4.41 -10.66 -0.58
N ILE A 142 -3.31 -10.21 0.06
CA ILE A 142 -2.90 -10.69 1.38
C ILE A 142 -3.96 -10.33 2.44
N VAL A 143 -4.43 -9.07 2.49
CA VAL A 143 -5.44 -8.67 3.49
C VAL A 143 -6.81 -9.30 3.24
N ARG A 144 -7.21 -9.56 1.99
CA ARG A 144 -8.42 -10.34 1.65
C ARG A 144 -8.29 -11.76 2.16
N ARG A 145 -7.18 -12.43 1.87
CA ARG A 145 -6.91 -13.80 2.35
C ARG A 145 -6.81 -13.86 3.87
N TYR A 146 -6.25 -12.83 4.51
CA TYR A 146 -6.24 -12.70 5.96
C TYR A 146 -7.67 -12.65 6.51
N ASP A 147 -8.55 -11.82 5.95
CA ASP A 147 -9.93 -11.72 6.39
C ASP A 147 -10.73 -13.02 6.17
N GLN A 148 -10.47 -13.75 5.08
CA GLN A 148 -11.08 -15.06 4.84
C GLN A 148 -10.71 -16.10 5.93
N ARG A 149 -9.50 -16.01 6.49
CA ARG A 149 -9.00 -16.97 7.49
C ARG A 149 -9.21 -16.54 8.94
N HIS A 150 -9.16 -15.25 9.18
CA HIS A 150 -9.18 -14.63 10.51
C HIS A 150 -10.18 -13.47 10.56
N GLY A 151 -11.38 -13.70 10.02
CA GLY A 151 -12.38 -12.65 9.82
C GLY A 151 -12.85 -11.98 11.10
N GLU A 152 -12.80 -12.66 12.22
CA GLU A 152 -13.12 -12.12 13.55
C GLU A 152 -12.11 -11.04 13.99
N ASN A 153 -10.90 -11.09 13.47
CA ASN A 153 -9.84 -10.11 13.74
C ASN A 153 -9.92 -8.86 12.85
N VAL A 154 -10.89 -8.78 11.92
CA VAL A 154 -10.98 -7.71 10.93
C VAL A 154 -12.30 -6.97 11.04
N ALA A 155 -12.22 -5.67 11.29
CA ALA A 155 -13.36 -4.77 11.33
C ALA A 155 -13.72 -4.19 9.96
N ALA A 156 -12.71 -3.85 9.15
CA ALA A 156 -12.91 -3.24 7.84
C ALA A 156 -11.70 -3.45 6.91
N LEU A 157 -11.93 -3.30 5.61
CA LEU A 157 -10.93 -3.45 4.56
C LEU A 157 -10.83 -2.19 3.68
N VAL A 158 -9.60 -1.78 3.36
CA VAL A 158 -9.30 -0.79 2.32
C VAL A 158 -8.33 -1.43 1.33
N LEU A 159 -8.82 -1.73 0.14
CA LEU A 159 -8.04 -2.33 -0.95
C LEU A 159 -7.56 -1.21 -1.87
N VAL A 160 -6.26 -0.97 -1.89
CA VAL A 160 -5.64 0.12 -2.63
C VAL A 160 -5.05 -0.42 -3.91
N GLU A 161 -5.70 -0.13 -5.04
CA GLU A 161 -5.25 -0.53 -6.36
C GLU A 161 -4.93 -2.04 -6.46
N PRO A 162 -5.90 -2.94 -6.17
CA PRO A 162 -5.71 -4.38 -6.33
C PRO A 162 -5.25 -4.75 -7.74
N PRO A 163 -4.44 -5.80 -7.92
CA PRO A 163 -4.03 -6.25 -9.25
C PRO A 163 -5.23 -6.63 -10.12
N PRO A 164 -5.27 -6.21 -11.41
CA PRO A 164 -6.33 -6.59 -12.33
C PRO A 164 -6.26 -8.08 -12.63
N GLN A 165 -7.42 -8.69 -12.79
CA GLN A 165 -7.58 -10.11 -13.13
C GLN A 165 -8.26 -10.25 -14.48
N HIS A 166 -8.19 -11.44 -15.08
CA HIS A 166 -8.89 -11.77 -16.32
C HIS A 166 -8.57 -10.83 -17.49
N ILE A 167 -7.32 -10.38 -17.61
CA ILE A 167 -6.88 -9.45 -18.68
C ILE A 167 -7.18 -10.08 -20.06
N GLY A 168 -7.07 -11.39 -20.19
CA GLY A 168 -7.34 -12.15 -21.42
C GLY A 168 -8.77 -12.02 -21.93
N GLU A 169 -9.75 -11.77 -21.05
CA GLU A 169 -11.13 -11.51 -21.48
C GLU A 169 -11.25 -10.22 -22.31
N PHE A 170 -10.36 -9.24 -22.08
CA PHE A 170 -10.35 -7.95 -22.77
C PHE A 170 -9.31 -7.89 -23.89
N SER A 171 -8.21 -8.64 -23.76
CA SER A 171 -7.17 -8.74 -24.78
C SER A 171 -6.34 -10.04 -24.62
N PRO A 172 -6.74 -11.14 -25.27
CA PRO A 172 -5.95 -12.39 -25.29
C PRO A 172 -4.51 -12.16 -25.81
N ALA A 173 -4.36 -11.25 -26.77
CA ALA A 173 -3.04 -10.92 -27.32
C ALA A 173 -2.11 -10.22 -26.32
N TYR A 174 -2.67 -9.34 -25.47
CA TYR A 174 -1.90 -8.69 -24.44
C TYR A 174 -1.56 -9.64 -23.29
N GLU A 175 -2.51 -10.45 -22.86
CA GLU A 175 -2.25 -11.51 -21.87
C GLU A 175 -1.13 -12.44 -22.33
N LYS A 176 -1.20 -12.90 -23.60
CA LYS A 176 -0.14 -13.73 -24.17
C LYS A 176 1.22 -13.01 -24.17
N HIS A 177 1.25 -11.71 -24.50
CA HIS A 177 2.48 -10.91 -24.47
C HIS A 177 3.07 -10.85 -23.04
N GLU A 178 2.24 -10.62 -22.03
CA GLU A 178 2.67 -10.63 -20.62
C GLU A 178 3.20 -12.01 -20.20
N MET A 179 2.50 -13.08 -20.59
CA MET A 179 2.93 -14.45 -20.31
C MET A 179 4.27 -14.79 -20.97
N ASP A 180 4.47 -14.37 -22.22
CA ASP A 180 5.73 -14.58 -22.97
C ASP A 180 6.90 -13.76 -22.37
N ALA A 181 6.63 -12.62 -21.72
CA ALA A 181 7.65 -11.79 -21.06
C ALA A 181 8.04 -12.28 -19.66
N MET A 182 7.18 -13.06 -18.99
CA MET A 182 7.43 -13.53 -17.62
C MET A 182 8.74 -14.31 -17.43
N PRO A 183 9.13 -15.26 -18.30
CA PRO A 183 10.38 -15.97 -18.14
C PRO A 183 11.61 -15.07 -18.13
N GLN A 184 11.62 -14.03 -18.97
CA GLN A 184 12.74 -13.07 -19.02
C GLN A 184 12.78 -12.21 -17.75
N ALA A 185 11.63 -11.77 -17.24
CA ALA A 185 11.53 -11.03 -15.98
C ALA A 185 12.04 -11.89 -14.81
N LEU A 186 11.63 -13.15 -14.74
CA LEU A 186 12.06 -14.08 -13.71
C LEU A 186 13.57 -14.35 -13.80
N GLU A 187 14.13 -14.55 -15.00
CA GLU A 187 15.58 -14.73 -15.18
C GLU A 187 16.38 -13.50 -14.72
N MET A 188 15.85 -12.30 -14.96
CA MET A 188 16.47 -11.08 -14.41
C MET A 188 16.50 -11.08 -12.88
N LEU A 189 15.40 -11.48 -12.22
CA LEU A 189 15.36 -11.60 -10.75
C LEU A 189 16.35 -12.64 -10.24
N LYS A 190 16.43 -13.80 -10.89
CA LYS A 190 17.40 -14.88 -10.58
C LYS A 190 18.86 -14.43 -10.78
N ARG A 191 19.11 -13.58 -11.77
CA ARG A 191 20.44 -12.96 -11.96
C ARG A 191 20.79 -12.02 -10.80
N CYS A 192 19.83 -11.20 -10.36
CA CYS A 192 20.01 -10.32 -9.21
C CYS A 192 20.23 -11.12 -7.92
N GLU A 193 19.50 -12.23 -7.75
CA GLU A 193 19.68 -13.14 -6.64
C GLU A 193 21.10 -13.71 -6.60
N ARG A 194 21.60 -14.25 -7.72
CA ARG A 194 23.00 -14.74 -7.83
C ARG A 194 24.00 -13.63 -7.51
N GLY A 195 23.80 -12.43 -8.08
CA GLY A 195 24.64 -11.28 -7.79
C GLY A 195 24.65 -10.86 -6.33
N ALA A 196 23.51 -11.01 -5.62
CA ALA A 196 23.43 -10.78 -4.19
C ALA A 196 24.17 -11.85 -3.38
N GLN A 197 23.99 -13.13 -3.73
CA GLN A 197 24.68 -14.27 -3.11
C GLN A 197 26.21 -14.18 -3.25
N GLU A 198 26.70 -13.70 -4.37
CA GLU A 198 28.11 -13.47 -4.65
C GLU A 198 28.66 -12.17 -4.03
N GLY A 199 27.79 -11.34 -3.39
CA GLY A 199 28.17 -10.02 -2.86
C GLY A 199 28.41 -8.95 -3.93
N ALA A 200 28.14 -9.25 -5.20
CA ALA A 200 28.40 -8.36 -6.34
C ALA A 200 27.47 -7.12 -6.34
N LEU A 201 26.32 -7.16 -5.64
CA LEU A 201 25.40 -6.02 -5.51
C LEU A 201 25.90 -4.93 -4.57
N THR A 202 26.97 -5.15 -3.81
CA THR A 202 27.62 -4.09 -3.02
C THR A 202 28.29 -3.04 -3.92
N ARG A 203 28.81 -3.46 -5.08
CA ARG A 203 29.40 -2.61 -6.11
C ARG A 203 29.01 -3.12 -7.50
N PRO A 204 27.71 -2.98 -7.88
CA PRO A 204 27.19 -3.59 -9.09
C PRO A 204 27.82 -2.98 -10.34
N SER A 205 28.16 -3.83 -11.30
CA SER A 205 28.68 -3.47 -12.64
C SER A 205 27.83 -4.11 -13.73
N GLY A 206 27.95 -3.61 -14.95
CA GLY A 206 27.22 -4.15 -16.10
C GLY A 206 25.70 -4.22 -15.83
N GLU A 207 25.11 -5.36 -16.13
CA GLU A 207 23.68 -5.60 -16.00
C GLU A 207 23.19 -5.62 -14.54
N LEU A 208 24.06 -5.93 -13.57
CA LEU A 208 23.71 -5.94 -12.16
C LEU A 208 23.35 -4.55 -11.60
N ARG A 209 23.68 -3.47 -12.31
CA ARG A 209 23.22 -2.12 -11.92
C ARG A 209 21.71 -1.99 -11.93
N ALA A 210 21.03 -2.73 -12.80
CA ALA A 210 19.57 -2.75 -12.87
C ALA A 210 18.91 -3.44 -11.66
N CYS A 211 19.68 -4.22 -10.89
CA CYS A 211 19.16 -4.87 -9.68
C CYS A 211 18.91 -3.91 -8.52
N LEU A 212 19.55 -2.77 -8.48
CA LEU A 212 19.36 -1.81 -7.40
C LEU A 212 18.58 -0.59 -7.89
N ARG A 213 17.59 -0.17 -7.12
CA ARG A 213 16.84 1.06 -7.41
C ARG A 213 17.78 2.26 -7.36
N PRO A 214 17.62 3.22 -8.27
CA PRO A 214 18.33 4.49 -8.17
C PRO A 214 17.95 5.20 -6.86
N ALA A 215 18.89 6.04 -6.36
CA ALA A 215 18.60 6.86 -5.20
C ALA A 215 17.42 7.80 -5.48
N ASP A 216 16.48 7.89 -4.55
CA ASP A 216 15.35 8.82 -4.65
C ASP A 216 15.80 10.18 -4.08
N PRO A 217 15.72 11.28 -4.86
CA PRO A 217 16.14 12.60 -4.40
C PRO A 217 15.26 13.17 -3.25
N ARG A 218 14.07 12.61 -3.04
CA ARG A 218 13.20 12.96 -1.90
C ARG A 218 13.75 12.42 -0.58
N PHE A 219 14.60 11.38 -0.63
CA PHE A 219 15.15 10.72 0.54
C PHE A 219 16.55 11.27 0.84
N GLY A 220 16.89 11.38 2.11
CA GLY A 220 18.26 11.69 2.51
C GLY A 220 19.20 10.52 2.18
N GLN A 221 20.51 10.82 2.14
CA GLN A 221 21.53 9.80 1.83
C GLN A 221 21.39 8.56 2.71
N ARG A 222 21.21 8.74 4.02
CA ARG A 222 21.08 7.67 5.00
C ARG A 222 19.95 6.67 4.66
N ILE A 223 18.79 7.16 4.23
CA ILE A 223 17.67 6.29 3.80
C ILE A 223 18.01 5.57 2.49
N ASN A 224 18.56 6.30 1.50
CA ASN A 224 18.97 5.69 0.24
C ASN A 224 20.02 4.60 0.43
N ASP A 225 20.98 4.81 1.35
CA ASP A 225 22.00 3.82 1.69
C ASP A 225 21.39 2.58 2.36
N ALA A 226 20.44 2.76 3.29
CA ALA A 226 19.73 1.67 3.95
C ALA A 226 18.89 0.86 2.96
N LEU A 227 18.13 1.50 2.07
CA LEU A 227 17.36 0.85 1.01
C LEU A 227 18.27 0.04 0.08
N ARG A 228 19.39 0.61 -0.32
CA ARG A 228 20.39 -0.06 -1.15
C ARG A 228 20.98 -1.28 -0.42
N ALA A 229 21.34 -1.13 0.86
CA ALA A 229 21.86 -2.22 1.67
C ALA A 229 20.85 -3.37 1.78
N ASN A 230 19.56 -3.05 2.02
CA ASN A 230 18.49 -4.03 2.09
C ASN A 230 18.30 -4.76 0.74
N GLN A 231 18.29 -4.04 -0.38
CA GLN A 231 18.19 -4.64 -1.71
C GLN A 231 19.45 -5.43 -2.13
N SER A 232 20.58 -5.24 -1.46
CA SER A 232 21.79 -6.03 -1.72
C SER A 232 21.81 -7.38 -0.99
N LYS A 233 20.85 -7.64 -0.11
CA LYS A 233 20.75 -8.91 0.64
C LYS A 233 20.24 -10.05 -0.25
N PRO A 234 20.80 -11.26 -0.17
CA PRO A 234 20.26 -12.43 -0.86
C PRO A 234 18.78 -12.69 -0.55
N ALA A 235 18.37 -12.56 0.72
CA ALA A 235 16.99 -12.80 1.16
C ALA A 235 15.95 -11.95 0.41
N PHE A 236 16.27 -10.69 0.08
CA PHE A 236 15.41 -9.81 -0.69
C PHE A 236 15.07 -10.42 -2.07
N TRP A 237 16.10 -10.91 -2.77
CA TRP A 237 15.94 -11.48 -4.12
C TRP A 237 15.32 -12.87 -4.08
N GLN A 238 15.67 -13.70 -3.10
CA GLN A 238 15.03 -15.01 -2.88
C GLN A 238 13.54 -14.87 -2.68
N THR A 239 13.12 -13.90 -1.86
CA THR A 239 11.70 -13.61 -1.64
C THR A 239 11.02 -13.12 -2.92
N LEU A 240 11.67 -12.23 -3.69
CA LEU A 240 11.15 -11.76 -4.99
C LEU A 240 11.04 -12.88 -6.02
N VAL A 241 12.05 -13.74 -6.13
CA VAL A 241 12.02 -14.90 -7.04
C VAL A 241 10.89 -15.84 -6.67
N SER A 242 10.80 -16.23 -5.39
CA SER A 242 9.75 -17.11 -4.90
C SER A 242 8.34 -16.54 -5.12
N GLY A 243 8.13 -15.26 -4.81
CA GLY A 243 6.85 -14.58 -5.07
C GLY A 243 6.53 -14.46 -6.56
N SER A 244 7.53 -14.32 -7.44
CA SER A 244 7.35 -14.30 -8.88
C SER A 244 7.04 -15.67 -9.45
N GLU A 245 7.63 -16.74 -8.94
CA GLU A 245 7.32 -18.12 -9.32
C GLU A 245 5.90 -18.51 -8.89
N ALA A 246 5.47 -18.03 -7.71
CA ALA A 246 4.09 -18.15 -7.24
C ALA A 246 3.13 -17.13 -7.90
N LYS A 247 3.60 -16.30 -8.83
CA LYS A 247 2.89 -15.13 -9.35
C LYS A 247 1.53 -15.46 -9.96
N ALA A 248 1.40 -16.56 -10.66
CA ALA A 248 0.10 -16.99 -11.21
C ALA A 248 -0.95 -17.14 -10.11
N ALA A 249 -0.55 -17.63 -8.93
CA ALA A 249 -1.39 -17.72 -7.74
C ALA A 249 -1.48 -16.42 -6.95
N SER A 250 -0.42 -15.60 -6.96
CA SER A 250 -0.30 -14.42 -6.08
C SER A 250 -0.81 -13.13 -6.69
N PHE A 251 -0.61 -12.90 -7.99
CA PHE A 251 -1.04 -11.66 -8.66
C PHE A 251 -2.35 -11.83 -9.41
N ALA A 252 -2.56 -13.00 -9.99
CA ALA A 252 -3.77 -13.37 -10.71
C ALA A 252 -4.68 -14.25 -9.84
N GLU A 253 -4.58 -14.16 -8.51
CA GLU A 253 -5.50 -14.88 -7.65
C GLU A 253 -6.92 -14.41 -7.98
N PRO A 254 -7.72 -15.22 -8.66
CA PRO A 254 -9.05 -14.81 -9.05
C PRO A 254 -9.87 -14.53 -7.80
N VAL A 255 -10.73 -13.52 -7.88
CA VAL A 255 -11.74 -13.34 -6.84
C VAL A 255 -12.61 -14.59 -6.87
N ASP A 256 -12.52 -15.41 -5.83
CA ASP A 256 -13.38 -16.59 -5.71
C ASP A 256 -14.84 -16.12 -5.77
N PRO A 257 -15.67 -16.69 -6.67
CA PRO A 257 -17.09 -16.36 -6.71
C PRO A 257 -17.80 -16.55 -5.36
N ALA A 258 -17.27 -17.40 -4.49
CA ALA A 258 -17.75 -17.63 -3.12
C ALA A 258 -17.16 -16.64 -2.08
N GLU A 259 -16.17 -15.81 -2.44
CA GLU A 259 -15.56 -14.87 -1.52
C GLU A 259 -16.59 -13.88 -0.95
N ARG A 260 -16.64 -13.79 0.37
CA ARG A 260 -17.53 -12.86 1.08
C ARG A 260 -16.81 -12.28 2.29
N HIS A 261 -16.97 -10.96 2.45
CA HIS A 261 -16.51 -10.21 3.61
C HIS A 261 -17.68 -9.75 4.50
N GLY A 262 -18.85 -10.37 4.31
CA GLY A 262 -20.04 -10.12 5.11
C GLY A 262 -20.55 -8.67 4.96
N ASP A 263 -20.80 -8.03 6.09
CA ASP A 263 -21.23 -6.62 6.19
C ASP A 263 -20.11 -5.68 6.63
N LYS A 264 -18.86 -6.11 6.53
CA LYS A 264 -17.70 -5.27 6.86
C LYS A 264 -17.61 -4.08 5.91
N PRO A 265 -17.36 -2.86 6.40
CA PRO A 265 -17.01 -1.74 5.56
C PRO A 265 -15.80 -2.12 4.67
N LEU A 266 -15.98 -2.01 3.35
CA LEU A 266 -14.96 -2.34 2.37
C LEU A 266 -14.87 -1.23 1.33
N LEU A 267 -13.69 -0.64 1.14
CA LEU A 267 -13.44 0.34 0.08
C LEU A 267 -12.36 -0.17 -0.86
N VAL A 268 -12.64 -0.10 -2.16
CA VAL A 268 -11.68 -0.39 -3.23
C VAL A 268 -11.29 0.91 -3.90
N LEU A 269 -10.04 1.32 -3.74
CA LEU A 269 -9.50 2.52 -4.39
C LEU A 269 -8.92 2.14 -5.75
N THR A 270 -9.42 2.79 -6.80
CA THR A 270 -9.04 2.56 -8.19
C THR A 270 -8.31 3.77 -8.74
N ALA A 271 -7.06 3.64 -9.10
CA ALA A 271 -6.28 4.71 -9.72
C ALA A 271 -6.78 5.00 -11.14
N ARG A 272 -6.97 6.28 -11.46
CA ARG A 272 -7.45 6.66 -12.80
C ARG A 272 -6.40 6.49 -13.90
N HIS A 273 -5.12 6.51 -13.54
CA HIS A 273 -4.00 6.52 -14.49
C HIS A 273 -2.97 5.42 -14.18
N ALA A 274 -3.43 4.25 -13.71
CA ALA A 274 -2.54 3.15 -13.30
C ALA A 274 -1.64 2.65 -14.45
N TYR A 275 -2.14 2.66 -15.69
CA TYR A 275 -1.48 1.98 -16.83
C TYR A 275 -1.00 2.94 -17.91
N THR A 276 -0.68 4.19 -17.59
CA THR A 276 -0.25 5.19 -18.58
C THR A 276 1.03 4.82 -19.33
N ALA A 277 1.89 4.00 -18.75
CA ALA A 277 3.11 3.49 -19.39
C ALA A 277 2.85 2.33 -20.37
N ALA A 278 1.69 1.66 -20.29
CA ALA A 278 1.37 0.56 -21.19
C ALA A 278 1.00 1.07 -22.61
N PRO A 279 1.27 0.29 -23.67
CA PRO A 279 0.78 0.58 -25.01
C PRO A 279 -0.75 0.73 -25.03
N LEU A 280 -1.30 1.55 -25.94
CA LEU A 280 -2.73 1.91 -25.95
C LEU A 280 -3.69 0.71 -25.94
N ASN A 281 -3.39 -0.34 -26.73
CA ASN A 281 -4.18 -1.56 -26.79
C ASN A 281 -4.12 -2.34 -25.47
N GLY A 282 -2.95 -2.48 -24.85
CA GLY A 282 -2.77 -3.10 -23.55
C GLY A 282 -3.40 -2.27 -22.44
N ARG A 283 -3.24 -0.93 -22.49
CA ARG A 283 -3.83 -0.02 -21.49
C ARG A 283 -5.34 -0.17 -21.37
N ARG A 284 -6.06 -0.19 -22.49
CA ARG A 284 -7.52 -0.37 -22.48
C ARG A 284 -7.95 -1.70 -21.88
N ALA A 285 -7.21 -2.78 -22.18
CA ALA A 285 -7.47 -4.09 -21.62
C ALA A 285 -7.22 -4.11 -20.09
N LEU A 286 -6.11 -3.52 -19.65
CA LEU A 286 -5.77 -3.39 -18.24
C LEU A 286 -6.78 -2.55 -17.46
N GLU A 287 -7.20 -1.41 -18.02
CA GLU A 287 -8.22 -0.53 -17.41
C GLU A 287 -9.59 -1.22 -17.31
N ALA A 288 -9.98 -1.99 -18.32
CA ALA A 288 -11.22 -2.76 -18.30
C ALA A 288 -11.17 -3.91 -17.29
N ALA A 289 -10.06 -4.65 -17.25
CA ALA A 289 -9.82 -5.71 -16.28
C ALA A 289 -9.77 -5.17 -14.84
N GLN A 290 -9.07 -4.04 -14.64
CA GLN A 290 -9.04 -3.32 -13.36
C GLN A 290 -10.45 -2.96 -12.88
N LEU A 291 -11.24 -2.31 -13.74
CA LEU A 291 -12.58 -1.89 -13.39
C LEU A 291 -13.45 -3.10 -13.00
N LYS A 292 -13.45 -4.15 -13.82
CA LYS A 292 -14.19 -5.39 -13.54
C LYS A 292 -13.76 -6.01 -12.20
N THR A 293 -12.46 -6.17 -11.99
CA THR A 293 -11.91 -6.77 -10.77
C THR A 293 -12.29 -5.94 -9.54
N HIS A 294 -12.13 -4.61 -9.60
CA HIS A 294 -12.40 -3.74 -8.46
C HIS A 294 -13.89 -3.64 -8.12
N GLU A 295 -14.77 -3.71 -9.12
CA GLU A 295 -16.23 -3.79 -8.91
C GLU A 295 -16.63 -5.14 -8.29
N THR A 296 -16.04 -6.25 -8.77
CA THR A 296 -16.25 -7.57 -8.20
C THR A 296 -15.82 -7.59 -6.72
N LEU A 297 -14.62 -7.08 -6.41
CA LEU A 297 -14.12 -6.98 -5.05
C LEU A 297 -15.01 -6.11 -4.16
N ALA A 298 -15.48 -4.99 -4.65
CA ALA A 298 -16.44 -4.17 -3.90
C ALA A 298 -17.74 -4.94 -3.59
N GLY A 299 -18.19 -5.79 -4.52
CA GLY A 299 -19.37 -6.63 -4.36
C GLY A 299 -19.21 -7.78 -3.35
N THR A 300 -18.01 -8.08 -2.84
CA THR A 300 -17.78 -9.15 -1.84
C THR A 300 -18.27 -8.79 -0.44
N SER A 301 -18.58 -7.52 -0.19
CA SER A 301 -19.21 -7.03 1.05
C SER A 301 -20.51 -6.30 0.74
N THR A 302 -21.54 -6.48 1.60
CA THR A 302 -22.82 -5.76 1.48
C THR A 302 -22.66 -4.25 1.69
N ARG A 303 -21.53 -3.81 2.31
CA ARG A 303 -21.16 -2.39 2.51
C ARG A 303 -19.96 -1.99 1.64
N GLY A 304 -19.61 -2.83 0.67
CA GLY A 304 -18.47 -2.59 -0.21
C GLY A 304 -18.75 -1.50 -1.25
N ARG A 305 -17.76 -0.69 -1.53
CA ARG A 305 -17.81 0.36 -2.56
C ARG A 305 -16.48 0.55 -3.25
N ARG A 306 -16.52 0.87 -4.54
CA ARG A 306 -15.36 1.27 -5.32
C ARG A 306 -15.30 2.80 -5.43
N VAL A 307 -14.11 3.36 -5.27
CA VAL A 307 -13.83 4.81 -5.36
C VAL A 307 -12.72 5.05 -6.38
N THR A 308 -12.98 5.91 -7.36
CA THR A 308 -11.94 6.31 -8.33
C THR A 308 -11.07 7.42 -7.75
N VAL A 309 -9.75 7.19 -7.72
CA VAL A 309 -8.76 8.17 -7.28
C VAL A 309 -8.20 8.91 -8.49
N ASN A 310 -8.61 10.18 -8.64
CA ASN A 310 -8.13 11.04 -9.71
C ASN A 310 -6.66 11.45 -9.47
N ARG A 311 -5.91 11.69 -10.56
CA ARG A 311 -4.50 12.10 -10.52
C ARG A 311 -3.62 11.13 -9.72
N ALA A 312 -3.89 9.83 -9.85
CA ALA A 312 -3.10 8.77 -9.25
C ALA A 312 -2.70 7.75 -10.31
N SER A 313 -1.47 7.29 -10.24
CA SER A 313 -0.97 6.08 -10.90
C SER A 313 -1.26 4.86 -10.01
N HIS A 314 -0.71 3.70 -10.37
CA HIS A 314 -0.75 2.50 -9.51
C HIS A 314 -0.22 2.77 -8.09
N ASP A 315 0.70 3.73 -7.94
CA ASP A 315 1.31 4.09 -6.65
C ASP A 315 0.49 5.16 -5.89
N ILE A 316 -0.79 4.86 -5.64
CA ILE A 316 -1.69 5.73 -4.85
C ILE A 316 -1.04 6.17 -3.51
N PRO A 317 -0.30 5.30 -2.77
CA PRO A 317 0.37 5.71 -1.54
C PRO A 317 1.32 6.90 -1.71
N GLN A 318 1.93 7.06 -2.88
CA GLN A 318 2.82 8.17 -3.18
C GLN A 318 2.10 9.36 -3.84
N ASP A 319 1.18 9.09 -4.75
CA ASP A 319 0.52 10.14 -5.54
C ASP A 319 -0.60 10.84 -4.76
N ARG A 320 -1.42 10.07 -4.05
CA ARG A 320 -2.62 10.53 -3.35
C ARG A 320 -2.77 9.86 -1.97
N PRO A 321 -1.79 10.05 -1.06
CA PRO A 321 -1.87 9.52 0.30
C PRO A 321 -3.14 9.98 1.04
N ASP A 322 -3.62 11.19 0.74
CA ASP A 322 -4.88 11.74 1.24
C ASP A 322 -6.09 10.85 0.94
N ALA A 323 -6.16 10.24 -0.26
CA ALA A 323 -7.27 9.36 -0.63
C ALA A 323 -7.31 8.08 0.23
N ILE A 324 -6.15 7.56 0.63
CA ILE A 324 -6.08 6.39 1.53
C ILE A 324 -6.53 6.78 2.94
N VAL A 325 -6.09 7.93 3.43
CA VAL A 325 -6.52 8.45 4.74
C VAL A 325 -8.02 8.66 4.77
N GLU A 326 -8.60 9.26 3.71
CA GLU A 326 -10.05 9.42 3.56
C GLU A 326 -10.80 8.10 3.59
N ALA A 327 -10.25 7.08 2.93
CA ALA A 327 -10.84 5.74 2.93
C ALA A 327 -10.81 5.11 4.32
N VAL A 328 -9.69 5.22 5.04
CA VAL A 328 -9.57 4.72 6.43
C VAL A 328 -10.55 5.44 7.35
N GLU A 329 -10.64 6.78 7.28
CA GLU A 329 -11.60 7.55 8.06
C GLU A 329 -13.06 7.15 7.74
N ALA A 330 -13.38 6.92 6.46
CA ALA A 330 -14.71 6.55 6.03
C ALA A 330 -15.13 5.16 6.56
N VAL A 331 -14.24 4.16 6.53
CA VAL A 331 -14.56 2.84 7.09
C VAL A 331 -14.60 2.88 8.62
N ALA A 332 -13.72 3.62 9.28
CA ALA A 332 -13.73 3.81 10.72
C ALA A 332 -15.02 4.50 11.19
N GLY A 333 -15.48 5.54 10.49
CA GLY A 333 -16.74 6.21 10.78
C GLY A 333 -17.96 5.30 10.64
N GLN A 334 -17.91 4.35 9.70
CA GLN A 334 -18.99 3.35 9.55
C GLN A 334 -19.00 2.33 10.69
N LEU A 335 -17.87 2.05 11.34
CA LEU A 335 -17.80 1.16 12.50
C LEU A 335 -18.38 1.83 13.75
N ALA A 336 -18.23 3.15 13.88
CA ALA A 336 -18.75 3.92 14.99
C ALA A 336 -20.30 4.15 14.92
N SER A 337 -20.90 3.96 13.73
CA SER A 337 -22.35 4.14 13.53
C SER A 337 -23.05 2.79 13.67
N PRO A 338 -24.00 2.61 14.60
CA PRO A 338 -24.74 1.35 14.70
C PRO A 338 -25.49 1.07 13.40
N SER A 339 -25.46 -0.19 12.95
CA SER A 339 -26.27 -0.68 11.83
C SER A 339 -27.75 -0.34 12.14
N ARG A 340 -28.39 0.48 11.29
CA ARG A 340 -29.83 0.71 11.36
C ARG A 340 -30.60 -0.49 10.84
#